data_3969cafca800b1f0ff94a5207c3cea44
#
_entry.id   3969cafca800b1f0ff94a5207c3cea44
#
_cell.length_a   1.000
_cell.length_b   1.000
_cell.length_c   1.000
_cell.angle_alpha   90.00
_cell.angle_beta   90.00
_cell.angle_gamma   90.00
#
_symmetry.space_group_name_H-M   'P 1'
#
loop_
_entity.id
_entity.type
_entity.pdbx_description
1 polymer ?
#
loop_
_entity_poly.entity_id
_entity_poly.type
_entity_poly.pdbx_seq_one_letter_code
_entity_poly.pdbx_strand_id
1 'polypeptide(L)'
;MPPVFSEIKIISETDLKLMLDINDNDLIDESGKSKLTVLPVGASVMFPEYQVKVKLNEFFGFHFAVFGNTGSGKSNTIAQLIQRIFMKTDYSARGAKFIIFDSNGEYEAAFSSITDKNAEIKTKFLSTAYDAENRLTIPVWALSVDDWAVLLHASEKTQVPIISRALDMIRIFDSPDGGQNAIKVKNHIVASVIKDILSSSENPTTQNAKILMALSKFHTDDIKLDTVISTNRDADVNKDSRGNNTTPTSLKISDAISLSFAKMYAPVSLMDFCDTFILANINDLFENGKTVPYSLKRFTEAVEFAVLYEGSISSSKIYEYTSTLVTRLKHLSESEQGSFFEKTEFTTIDDYIKSIIGDAQLLNIDISSLDDTATEVVTKVFSKMLFDYMRSLKPRNSMPVNLILEEAHRFVRSDMDYGVLGYNI
;
A
#
# COMPACT_ATOMS: atom_id res chain seq x y z
N MET A 1 21.76 -52.41 1.09
CA MET A 1 23.22 -52.51 0.92
C MET A 1 23.48 -53.54 -0.15
N PRO A 2 24.35 -53.29 -1.14
CA PRO A 2 24.78 -54.35 -2.07
C PRO A 2 25.50 -55.46 -1.34
N PRO A 3 25.40 -56.71 -1.80
CA PRO A 3 26.11 -57.84 -1.20
C PRO A 3 27.62 -57.64 -1.23
N VAL A 4 28.34 -58.18 -0.22
CA VAL A 4 29.79 -58.04 -0.01
C VAL A 4 30.54 -58.65 -1.16
N PHE A 5 30.47 -58.79 -2.21
CA PHE A 5 31.17 -59.23 -3.42
C PHE A 5 30.47 -58.77 -4.72
N SER A 6 29.65 -57.70 -4.66
CA SER A 6 29.07 -57.12 -5.87
C SER A 6 30.17 -56.44 -6.69
N GLU A 7 30.19 -56.67 -8.00
CA GLU A 7 31.04 -55.95 -8.93
C GLU A 7 30.72 -54.46 -8.87
N ILE A 8 31.71 -53.60 -8.73
CA ILE A 8 31.59 -52.16 -8.87
C ILE A 8 31.85 -51.87 -10.34
N LYS A 9 30.83 -51.39 -11.04
CA LYS A 9 30.97 -50.91 -12.41
C LYS A 9 31.00 -49.38 -12.46
N ILE A 10 31.83 -48.83 -13.34
CA ILE A 10 31.80 -47.40 -13.68
C ILE A 10 30.52 -47.16 -14.43
N ILE A 11 29.74 -46.19 -13.99
CA ILE A 11 28.50 -45.75 -14.66
C ILE A 11 28.84 -45.24 -16.06
N SER A 12 28.24 -45.81 -17.08
CA SER A 12 28.34 -45.35 -18.46
C SER A 12 27.34 -44.22 -18.75
N GLU A 13 27.55 -43.49 -19.84
CA GLU A 13 26.58 -42.48 -20.30
C GLU A 13 25.19 -43.09 -20.54
N THR A 14 25.15 -44.34 -21.02
CA THR A 14 23.90 -45.09 -21.22
C THR A 14 23.17 -45.35 -19.92
N ASP A 15 23.93 -45.72 -18.88
CA ASP A 15 23.35 -45.94 -17.54
C ASP A 15 22.84 -44.62 -16.95
N LEU A 16 23.56 -43.52 -17.15
CA LEU A 16 23.09 -42.16 -16.73
C LEU A 16 21.80 -41.77 -17.41
N LYS A 17 21.71 -41.98 -18.74
CA LYS A 17 20.49 -41.72 -19.52
C LYS A 17 19.34 -42.60 -19.03
N LEU A 18 19.60 -43.87 -18.76
CA LEU A 18 18.58 -44.80 -18.25
C LEU A 18 18.05 -44.39 -16.86
N MET A 19 18.92 -43.86 -15.99
CA MET A 19 18.58 -43.51 -14.61
C MET A 19 18.03 -42.12 -14.43
N LEU A 20 18.48 -41.16 -15.24
CA LEU A 20 18.23 -39.72 -15.03
C LEU A 20 17.48 -39.06 -16.18
N ASP A 21 17.49 -39.64 -17.40
CA ASP A 21 16.76 -39.07 -18.51
C ASP A 21 15.25 -39.30 -18.39
N ILE A 22 14.52 -38.31 -18.90
CA ILE A 22 13.07 -38.35 -18.98
C ILE A 22 12.70 -39.18 -20.20
N ASN A 23 11.70 -40.05 -20.07
CA ASN A 23 11.27 -40.92 -21.17
C ASN A 23 10.88 -40.11 -22.42
N ASP A 24 11.28 -40.60 -23.61
CA ASP A 24 11.00 -39.96 -24.89
C ASP A 24 9.48 -39.75 -25.15
N ASN A 25 8.64 -40.58 -24.56
CA ASN A 25 7.17 -40.42 -24.62
C ASN A 25 6.64 -39.16 -23.95
N ASP A 26 7.41 -38.56 -23.03
CA ASP A 26 7.08 -37.26 -22.38
C ASP A 26 7.47 -36.06 -23.25
N LEU A 27 8.24 -36.27 -24.30
CA LEU A 27 8.79 -35.25 -25.18
C LEU A 27 7.95 -34.94 -26.42
N ILE A 28 7.04 -35.85 -26.82
CA ILE A 28 6.25 -35.74 -28.04
C ILE A 28 4.76 -35.84 -27.71
N ASP A 29 3.95 -34.93 -28.26
CA ASP A 29 2.50 -35.00 -28.14
C ASP A 29 1.85 -36.00 -29.08
N GLU A 30 0.53 -36.22 -28.96
CA GLU A 30 -0.24 -37.13 -29.79
C GLU A 30 -0.18 -36.76 -31.30
N SER A 31 0.20 -35.53 -31.64
CA SER A 31 0.37 -35.04 -33.01
C SER A 31 1.80 -35.18 -33.53
N GLY A 32 2.71 -35.75 -32.75
CA GLY A 32 4.13 -35.89 -33.08
C GLY A 32 4.95 -34.62 -32.93
N LYS A 33 4.39 -33.58 -32.28
CA LYS A 33 5.12 -32.33 -32.01
C LYS A 33 5.82 -32.39 -30.69
N SER A 34 7.01 -31.80 -30.62
CA SER A 34 7.79 -31.67 -29.37
C SER A 34 7.01 -30.89 -28.32
N LYS A 35 6.87 -31.50 -27.15
CA LYS A 35 6.35 -30.78 -25.93
C LYS A 35 7.49 -30.11 -25.21
N LEU A 36 7.31 -28.84 -24.79
CA LEU A 36 8.25 -28.23 -23.84
C LEU A 36 7.96 -28.76 -22.42
N THR A 37 8.26 -30.05 -22.21
CA THR A 37 8.10 -30.68 -20.90
C THR A 37 9.41 -30.73 -20.13
N VAL A 38 10.53 -30.55 -20.83
CA VAL A 38 11.89 -30.72 -20.28
C VAL A 38 12.77 -29.55 -20.67
N LEU A 39 13.46 -29.01 -19.69
CA LEU A 39 14.42 -27.93 -19.84
C LEU A 39 15.83 -28.40 -19.50
N PRO A 40 16.82 -28.36 -20.42
CA PRO A 40 18.21 -28.57 -20.09
C PRO A 40 18.73 -27.37 -19.30
N VAL A 41 19.21 -27.61 -18.09
CA VAL A 41 19.69 -26.57 -17.17
C VAL A 41 21.21 -26.37 -17.20
N GLY A 42 21.96 -27.39 -17.58
CA GLY A 42 23.41 -27.32 -17.66
C GLY A 42 24.05 -28.69 -17.96
N ALA A 43 25.37 -28.72 -18.12
CA ALA A 43 26.14 -29.95 -18.21
C ALA A 43 26.54 -30.43 -16.81
N SER A 44 26.61 -31.75 -16.63
CA SER A 44 27.12 -32.34 -15.38
C SER A 44 28.60 -32.05 -15.22
N VAL A 45 29.03 -31.66 -14.03
CA VAL A 45 30.46 -31.47 -13.71
C VAL A 45 31.21 -32.81 -13.71
N MET A 46 30.53 -33.87 -13.29
CA MET A 46 31.13 -35.22 -13.25
C MET A 46 31.12 -35.91 -14.61
N PHE A 47 30.14 -35.63 -15.42
CA PHE A 47 29.94 -36.19 -16.77
C PHE A 47 29.66 -35.08 -17.77
N PRO A 48 30.68 -34.38 -18.29
CA PRO A 48 30.50 -33.18 -19.09
C PRO A 48 29.64 -33.35 -20.35
N GLU A 49 29.57 -34.57 -20.91
CA GLU A 49 28.75 -34.90 -22.08
C GLU A 49 27.26 -35.07 -21.70
N TYR A 50 26.97 -35.24 -20.41
CA TYR A 50 25.59 -35.42 -19.94
C TYR A 50 24.94 -34.07 -19.60
N GLN A 51 23.87 -33.75 -20.32
CA GLN A 51 23.04 -32.56 -20.03
C GLN A 51 22.01 -32.86 -18.95
N VAL A 52 22.10 -32.18 -17.84
CA VAL A 52 21.10 -32.23 -16.76
C VAL A 52 19.84 -31.55 -17.23
N LYS A 53 18.71 -32.26 -17.13
CA LYS A 53 17.40 -31.80 -17.54
C LYS A 53 16.45 -31.76 -16.35
N VAL A 54 15.53 -30.80 -16.35
CA VAL A 54 14.44 -30.71 -15.36
C VAL A 54 13.09 -30.75 -16.07
N LYS A 55 12.11 -31.39 -15.45
CA LYS A 55 10.72 -31.32 -15.93
C LYS A 55 10.14 -29.96 -15.60
N LEU A 56 9.70 -29.25 -16.64
CA LEU A 56 9.32 -27.86 -16.56
C LEU A 56 8.16 -27.61 -15.59
N ASN A 57 7.08 -28.40 -15.76
CA ASN A 57 5.89 -28.26 -14.91
C ASN A 57 6.15 -28.63 -13.45
N GLU A 58 7.00 -29.62 -13.20
CA GLU A 58 7.37 -29.99 -11.84
C GLU A 58 8.30 -28.94 -11.21
N PHE A 59 9.24 -28.39 -11.98
CA PHE A 59 10.19 -27.41 -11.49
C PHE A 59 9.53 -26.04 -11.21
N PHE A 60 8.76 -25.50 -12.15
CA PHE A 60 8.10 -24.22 -12.01
C PHE A 60 6.69 -24.28 -11.40
N GLY A 61 6.16 -25.46 -11.14
CA GLY A 61 4.88 -25.66 -10.46
C GLY A 61 5.01 -25.67 -8.93
N PHE A 62 6.23 -25.70 -8.40
CA PHE A 62 6.52 -25.69 -6.97
C PHE A 62 7.40 -24.49 -6.58
N HIS A 63 7.57 -24.30 -5.28
CA HIS A 63 8.50 -23.31 -4.75
C HIS A 63 9.93 -23.83 -4.83
N PHE A 64 10.85 -23.00 -5.27
CA PHE A 64 12.28 -23.30 -5.23
C PHE A 64 13.08 -22.08 -4.80
N ALA A 65 14.29 -22.30 -4.32
CA ALA A 65 15.21 -21.25 -3.92
C ALA A 65 16.61 -21.52 -4.46
N VAL A 66 17.29 -20.45 -4.89
CA VAL A 66 18.68 -20.47 -5.33
C VAL A 66 19.54 -19.84 -4.25
N PHE A 67 20.39 -20.66 -3.63
CA PHE A 67 21.28 -20.22 -2.57
C PHE A 67 22.71 -20.05 -3.07
N GLY A 68 23.39 -19.07 -2.56
CA GLY A 68 24.80 -18.81 -2.87
C GLY A 68 25.26 -17.48 -2.30
N ASN A 69 26.56 -17.32 -2.14
CA ASN A 69 27.16 -16.04 -1.73
C ASN A 69 27.09 -14.99 -2.85
N THR A 70 27.34 -13.75 -2.52
CA THR A 70 27.47 -12.67 -3.52
C THR A 70 28.54 -13.05 -4.54
N GLY A 71 28.26 -12.87 -5.82
CA GLY A 71 29.14 -13.24 -6.92
C GLY A 71 29.14 -14.73 -7.31
N SER A 72 28.36 -15.60 -6.64
CA SER A 72 28.26 -17.04 -6.97
C SER A 72 27.46 -17.36 -8.23
N GLY A 73 26.82 -16.37 -8.84
CA GLY A 73 26.04 -16.54 -10.07
C GLY A 73 24.56 -16.82 -9.85
N LYS A 74 23.97 -16.50 -8.69
CA LYS A 74 22.52 -16.67 -8.41
C LYS A 74 21.67 -16.02 -9.48
N SER A 75 21.83 -14.70 -9.68
CA SER A 75 21.06 -13.92 -10.68
C SER A 75 21.28 -14.44 -12.11
N ASN A 76 22.53 -14.80 -12.46
CA ASN A 76 22.83 -15.44 -13.75
C ASN A 76 22.11 -16.78 -13.93
N THR A 77 22.00 -17.59 -12.88
CA THR A 77 21.28 -18.87 -12.95
C THR A 77 19.80 -18.64 -13.26
N ILE A 78 19.17 -17.71 -12.58
CA ILE A 78 17.75 -17.33 -12.83
C ILE A 78 17.59 -16.77 -14.24
N ALA A 79 18.45 -15.83 -14.65
CA ALA A 79 18.40 -15.24 -15.97
C ALA A 79 18.54 -16.32 -17.07
N GLN A 80 19.48 -17.25 -16.90
CA GLN A 80 19.70 -18.33 -17.85
C GLN A 80 18.50 -19.29 -17.93
N LEU A 81 17.89 -19.64 -16.83
CA LEU A 81 16.68 -20.50 -16.82
C LEU A 81 15.55 -19.82 -17.59
N ILE A 82 15.28 -18.55 -17.34
CA ILE A 82 14.23 -17.79 -18.02
C ILE A 82 14.52 -17.63 -19.51
N GLN A 83 15.75 -17.28 -19.86
CA GLN A 83 16.16 -17.20 -21.27
C GLN A 83 15.99 -18.53 -21.98
N ARG A 84 16.35 -19.65 -21.36
CA ARG A 84 16.17 -20.99 -21.95
C ARG A 84 14.71 -21.34 -22.19
N ILE A 85 13.79 -20.88 -21.33
CA ILE A 85 12.35 -21.08 -21.51
C ILE A 85 11.83 -20.29 -22.70
N PHE A 86 12.21 -19.01 -22.81
CA PHE A 86 11.59 -18.07 -23.71
C PHE A 86 12.30 -17.88 -25.04
N MET A 87 13.60 -18.12 -25.13
CA MET A 87 14.38 -17.91 -26.37
C MET A 87 14.26 -19.07 -27.37
N LYS A 88 13.61 -20.19 -27.01
CA LYS A 88 13.41 -21.29 -27.94
C LYS A 88 12.16 -21.06 -28.79
N THR A 89 12.32 -21.03 -30.11
CA THR A 89 11.26 -20.77 -31.06
C THR A 89 10.35 -21.98 -31.31
N ASP A 90 10.87 -23.20 -31.20
CA ASP A 90 10.14 -24.42 -31.52
C ASP A 90 9.10 -24.82 -30.47
N TYR A 91 9.28 -24.35 -29.21
CA TYR A 91 8.35 -24.59 -28.13
C TYR A 91 8.46 -23.48 -27.07
N SER A 92 7.82 -22.37 -27.33
CA SER A 92 7.79 -21.27 -26.37
C SER A 92 6.70 -21.49 -25.31
N ALA A 93 7.03 -21.18 -24.07
CA ALA A 93 6.09 -21.24 -22.95
C ALA A 93 5.14 -20.02 -22.94
N ARG A 94 4.33 -19.87 -24.00
CA ARG A 94 3.46 -18.70 -24.23
C ARG A 94 2.48 -18.42 -23.11
N GLY A 95 2.02 -19.46 -22.43
CA GLY A 95 1.09 -19.34 -21.31
C GLY A 95 1.73 -19.05 -19.97
N ALA A 96 3.05 -19.18 -19.84
CA ALA A 96 3.76 -18.92 -18.61
C ALA A 96 3.89 -17.41 -18.35
N LYS A 97 3.73 -16.99 -17.10
CA LYS A 97 3.95 -15.63 -16.65
C LYS A 97 5.05 -15.63 -15.57
N PHE A 98 6.03 -14.77 -15.74
CA PHE A 98 7.10 -14.55 -14.77
C PHE A 98 7.11 -13.08 -14.37
N ILE A 99 7.07 -12.83 -13.08
CA ILE A 99 7.17 -11.49 -12.50
C ILE A 99 8.39 -11.50 -11.59
N ILE A 100 9.33 -10.57 -11.82
CA ILE A 100 10.58 -10.48 -11.10
C ILE A 100 10.62 -9.15 -10.36
N PHE A 101 10.86 -9.20 -9.05
CA PHE A 101 11.30 -8.03 -8.30
C PHE A 101 12.82 -7.99 -8.32
N ASP A 102 13.35 -7.10 -9.13
CA ASP A 102 14.76 -6.91 -9.40
C ASP A 102 15.35 -5.89 -8.41
N SER A 103 16.00 -6.39 -7.36
CA SER A 103 16.54 -5.55 -6.30
C SER A 103 17.74 -4.74 -6.70
N ASN A 104 18.44 -5.14 -7.77
CA ASN A 104 19.70 -4.53 -8.20
C ASN A 104 19.62 -3.88 -9.59
N GLY A 105 18.49 -4.03 -10.31
CA GLY A 105 18.34 -3.51 -11.68
C GLY A 105 19.18 -4.25 -12.73
N GLU A 106 19.52 -5.53 -12.50
CA GLU A 106 20.44 -6.29 -13.35
C GLU A 106 19.76 -7.06 -14.49
N TYR A 107 18.46 -7.37 -14.37
CA TYR A 107 17.79 -8.30 -15.28
C TYR A 107 17.33 -7.69 -16.60
N GLU A 108 17.13 -6.36 -16.69
CA GLU A 108 16.73 -5.74 -17.95
C GLU A 108 17.71 -6.06 -19.09
N ALA A 109 19.02 -5.93 -18.84
CA ALA A 109 20.06 -6.25 -19.81
C ALA A 109 20.04 -7.73 -20.24
N ALA A 110 19.67 -8.64 -19.32
CA ALA A 110 19.59 -10.06 -19.59
C ALA A 110 18.37 -10.43 -20.44
N PHE A 111 17.25 -9.70 -20.32
CA PHE A 111 15.99 -10.07 -20.94
C PHE A 111 15.59 -9.21 -22.14
N SER A 112 16.21 -8.07 -22.37
CA SER A 112 15.89 -7.17 -23.48
C SER A 112 15.93 -7.88 -24.85
N SER A 113 16.83 -8.83 -25.04
CA SER A 113 16.97 -9.59 -26.30
C SER A 113 15.99 -10.75 -26.47
N ILE A 114 15.11 -11.05 -25.52
CA ILE A 114 14.18 -12.19 -25.60
C ILE A 114 13.18 -11.99 -26.73
N THR A 115 12.54 -10.83 -26.80
CA THR A 115 11.55 -10.49 -27.82
C THR A 115 12.17 -10.47 -29.22
N ASP A 116 13.41 -10.03 -29.36
CA ASP A 116 14.14 -10.03 -30.63
C ASP A 116 14.38 -11.45 -31.16
N LYS A 117 14.66 -12.39 -30.25
CA LYS A 117 14.91 -13.79 -30.57
C LYS A 117 13.64 -14.61 -30.71
N ASN A 118 12.59 -14.23 -30.03
CA ASN A 118 11.28 -14.88 -30.08
C ASN A 118 10.16 -13.84 -29.99
N ALA A 119 9.66 -13.39 -31.15
CA ALA A 119 8.63 -12.36 -31.27
C ALA A 119 7.28 -12.74 -30.64
N GLU A 120 7.07 -14.02 -30.30
CA GLU A 120 5.86 -14.48 -29.63
C GLU A 120 5.88 -14.22 -28.11
N ILE A 121 7.05 -13.93 -27.56
CA ILE A 121 7.26 -13.63 -26.16
C ILE A 121 7.34 -12.12 -25.98
N LYS A 122 6.48 -11.59 -25.15
CA LYS A 122 6.46 -10.16 -24.80
C LYS A 122 7.10 -9.97 -23.44
N THR A 123 8.05 -9.06 -23.39
CA THR A 123 8.72 -8.62 -22.16
C THR A 123 8.26 -7.22 -21.82
N LYS A 124 8.12 -6.93 -20.53
CA LYS A 124 7.79 -5.59 -20.02
C LYS A 124 8.74 -5.26 -18.88
N PHE A 125 9.29 -4.07 -18.93
CA PHE A 125 10.22 -3.55 -17.92
C PHE A 125 9.56 -2.34 -17.26
N LEU A 126 9.47 -2.37 -15.93
CA LEU A 126 8.98 -1.28 -15.12
C LEU A 126 10.07 -0.92 -14.11
N SER A 127 10.15 0.33 -13.75
CA SER A 127 11.06 0.80 -12.71
C SER A 127 10.33 1.65 -11.68
N THR A 128 10.81 1.63 -10.46
CA THR A 128 10.34 2.48 -9.37
C THR A 128 11.05 3.83 -9.33
N ALA A 129 12.07 4.04 -10.16
CA ALA A 129 12.78 5.30 -10.24
C ALA A 129 11.86 6.46 -10.67
N TYR A 130 12.11 7.63 -10.10
CA TYR A 130 11.26 8.82 -10.30
C TYR A 130 11.19 9.28 -11.76
N ASP A 131 12.31 9.21 -12.46
CA ASP A 131 12.49 9.65 -13.85
C ASP A 131 12.32 8.54 -14.90
N ALA A 132 11.90 7.34 -14.46
CA ALA A 132 11.69 6.22 -15.38
C ALA A 132 10.51 6.48 -16.33
N GLU A 133 10.72 6.24 -17.63
CA GLU A 133 9.67 6.34 -18.65
C GLU A 133 8.51 5.34 -18.39
N ASN A 134 8.86 4.12 -17.99
CA ASN A 134 7.90 3.07 -17.63
C ASN A 134 7.84 2.92 -16.11
N ARG A 135 7.36 3.94 -15.43
CA ARG A 135 7.32 3.96 -13.99
C ARG A 135 6.21 3.07 -13.42
N LEU A 136 6.56 2.24 -12.44
CA LEU A 136 5.57 1.56 -11.62
C LEU A 136 5.12 2.52 -10.51
N THR A 137 3.81 2.68 -10.33
CA THR A 137 3.21 3.37 -9.19
C THR A 137 2.23 2.44 -8.51
N ILE A 138 2.18 2.45 -7.18
CA ILE A 138 1.21 1.67 -6.40
C ILE A 138 0.00 2.56 -6.06
N PRO A 139 -1.22 2.09 -6.33
CA PRO A 139 -2.42 2.81 -5.92
C PRO A 139 -2.45 3.00 -4.40
N VAL A 140 -2.39 4.23 -3.94
CA VAL A 140 -2.37 4.55 -2.51
C VAL A 140 -3.58 3.95 -1.76
N TRP A 141 -4.72 3.85 -2.42
CA TRP A 141 -5.95 3.27 -1.88
C TRP A 141 -5.92 1.73 -1.73
N ALA A 142 -4.91 1.07 -2.27
CA ALA A 142 -4.72 -0.37 -2.08
C ALA A 142 -3.98 -0.71 -0.77
N LEU A 143 -3.37 0.29 -0.11
CA LEU A 143 -2.68 0.09 1.16
C LEU A 143 -3.68 -0.15 2.29
N SER A 144 -3.45 -1.21 3.06
CA SER A 144 -4.17 -1.51 4.30
C SER A 144 -3.65 -0.69 5.48
N VAL A 145 -4.34 -0.75 6.61
CA VAL A 145 -3.86 -0.17 7.89
C VAL A 145 -2.44 -0.62 8.21
N ASP A 146 -2.17 -1.91 8.02
CA ASP A 146 -0.88 -2.52 8.32
C ASP A 146 0.22 -2.03 7.38
N ASP A 147 -0.08 -1.90 6.09
CA ASP A 147 0.87 -1.40 5.10
C ASP A 147 1.26 0.06 5.42
N TRP A 148 0.27 0.87 5.79
CA TRP A 148 0.49 2.23 6.28
C TRP A 148 1.30 2.27 7.57
N ALA A 149 1.03 1.35 8.50
CA ALA A 149 1.76 1.31 9.76
C ALA A 149 3.25 0.99 9.55
N VAL A 150 3.58 0.07 8.64
CA VAL A 150 4.97 -0.21 8.25
C VAL A 150 5.60 0.99 7.57
N LEU A 151 4.95 1.53 6.54
CA LEU A 151 5.49 2.65 5.75
C LEU A 151 5.77 3.90 6.60
N LEU A 152 4.93 4.16 7.59
CA LEU A 152 5.05 5.31 8.48
C LEU A 152 5.75 4.98 9.81
N HIS A 153 6.25 3.75 10.01
CA HIS A 153 6.81 3.27 11.30
C HIS A 153 5.90 3.63 12.48
N ALA A 154 4.61 3.34 12.35
CA ALA A 154 3.59 3.75 13.32
C ALA A 154 3.61 2.85 14.56
N SER A 155 3.42 3.45 15.75
CA SER A 155 3.27 2.71 16.99
C SER A 155 1.89 2.05 17.10
N GLU A 156 1.86 0.77 17.51
CA GLU A 156 0.63 -0.04 17.61
C GLU A 156 -0.46 0.60 18.46
N LYS A 157 -0.09 1.06 19.65
CA LYS A 157 -1.06 1.47 20.67
C LYS A 157 -1.68 2.84 20.44
N THR A 158 -0.95 3.73 19.75
CA THR A 158 -1.36 5.14 19.66
C THR A 158 -1.55 5.63 18.23
N GLN A 159 -0.72 5.17 17.27
CA GLN A 159 -0.73 5.69 15.91
C GLN A 159 -1.51 4.81 14.94
N VAL A 160 -1.47 3.48 15.09
CA VAL A 160 -2.26 2.55 14.25
C VAL A 160 -3.77 2.80 14.37
N PRO A 161 -4.36 3.05 15.56
CA PRO A 161 -5.77 3.42 15.67
C PRO A 161 -6.13 4.69 14.89
N ILE A 162 -5.22 5.68 14.84
CA ILE A 162 -5.42 6.91 14.05
C ILE A 162 -5.43 6.62 12.56
N ILE A 163 -4.52 5.76 12.08
CA ILE A 163 -4.49 5.31 10.68
C ILE A 163 -5.81 4.60 10.32
N SER A 164 -6.26 3.70 11.17
CA SER A 164 -7.53 3.01 10.97
C SER A 164 -8.71 3.98 10.88
N ARG A 165 -8.79 4.92 11.83
CA ARG A 165 -9.83 5.97 11.83
C ARG A 165 -9.76 6.85 10.58
N ALA A 166 -8.56 7.20 10.14
CA ALA A 166 -8.37 7.99 8.92
C ALA A 166 -8.88 7.27 7.66
N LEU A 167 -8.63 5.96 7.55
CA LEU A 167 -9.15 5.14 6.45
C LEU A 167 -10.68 5.03 6.47
N ASP A 168 -11.29 4.97 7.66
CA ASP A 168 -12.76 5.03 7.78
C ASP A 168 -13.30 6.40 7.33
N MET A 169 -12.64 7.49 7.71
CA MET A 169 -13.03 8.84 7.29
C MET A 169 -12.89 9.06 5.78
N ILE A 170 -11.87 8.52 5.14
CA ILE A 170 -11.67 8.61 3.70
C ILE A 170 -12.84 8.02 2.92
N ARG A 171 -13.38 6.89 3.37
CA ARG A 171 -14.55 6.26 2.74
C ARG A 171 -15.75 7.19 2.68
N ILE A 172 -15.85 8.11 3.65
CA ILE A 172 -16.89 9.12 3.70
C ILE A 172 -16.51 10.36 2.89
N PHE A 173 -15.27 10.81 3.02
CA PHE A 173 -14.79 12.05 2.37
C PHE A 173 -14.81 11.96 0.84
N ASP A 174 -14.61 10.78 0.28
CA ASP A 174 -14.63 10.50 -1.16
C ASP A 174 -15.89 9.69 -1.57
N SER A 175 -16.92 9.67 -0.74
CA SER A 175 -18.19 9.00 -1.05
C SER A 175 -18.89 9.63 -2.25
N PRO A 176 -19.55 8.81 -3.11
CA PRO A 176 -20.27 9.29 -4.28
C PRO A 176 -21.58 10.03 -3.99
N ASP A 177 -21.95 10.25 -2.73
CA ASP A 177 -23.16 10.99 -2.30
C ASP A 177 -23.10 12.51 -2.49
N GLY A 178 -22.13 13.01 -3.25
CA GLY A 178 -21.90 14.45 -3.44
C GLY A 178 -21.21 15.13 -2.25
N GLY A 179 -20.62 14.35 -1.34
CA GLY A 179 -19.87 14.87 -0.20
C GLY A 179 -20.74 15.34 0.99
N GLN A 180 -22.03 15.11 0.98
CA GLN A 180 -22.92 15.55 2.08
C GLN A 180 -22.55 14.90 3.42
N ASN A 181 -22.25 13.61 3.43
CA ASN A 181 -21.81 12.94 4.64
C ASN A 181 -20.42 13.39 5.08
N ALA A 182 -19.55 13.70 4.13
CA ALA A 182 -18.25 14.30 4.42
C ALA A 182 -18.38 15.65 5.15
N ILE A 183 -19.25 16.52 4.66
CA ILE A 183 -19.53 17.82 5.29
C ILE A 183 -20.06 17.63 6.72
N LYS A 184 -21.06 16.74 6.90
CA LYS A 184 -21.61 16.44 8.23
C LYS A 184 -20.57 15.93 9.21
N VAL A 185 -19.70 15.01 8.77
CA VAL A 185 -18.62 14.46 9.61
C VAL A 185 -17.59 15.52 9.96
N LYS A 186 -17.16 16.33 9.00
CA LYS A 186 -16.22 17.43 9.24
C LYS A 186 -16.80 18.47 10.19
N ASN A 187 -18.05 18.87 10.00
CA ASN A 187 -18.75 19.82 10.88
C ASN A 187 -18.85 19.25 12.30
N HIS A 188 -19.25 17.98 12.45
CA HIS A 188 -19.31 17.32 13.74
C HIS A 188 -17.96 17.34 14.46
N ILE A 189 -16.87 16.99 13.77
CA ILE A 189 -15.53 16.97 14.35
C ILE A 189 -15.12 18.37 14.81
N VAL A 190 -15.26 19.37 13.95
CA VAL A 190 -14.87 20.76 14.28
C VAL A 190 -15.73 21.29 15.42
N ALA A 191 -17.04 21.06 15.41
CA ALA A 191 -17.94 21.47 16.47
C ALA A 191 -17.60 20.79 17.81
N SER A 192 -17.31 19.48 17.79
CA SER A 192 -16.90 18.74 18.99
C SER A 192 -15.62 19.31 19.61
N VAL A 193 -14.63 19.64 18.79
CA VAL A 193 -13.37 20.25 19.25
C VAL A 193 -13.60 21.61 19.89
N ILE A 194 -14.41 22.46 19.25
CA ILE A 194 -14.73 23.79 19.82
C ILE A 194 -15.43 23.63 21.17
N LYS A 195 -16.40 22.71 21.27
CA LYS A 195 -17.10 22.42 22.53
C LYS A 195 -16.18 21.90 23.62
N ASP A 196 -15.26 21.01 23.28
CA ASP A 196 -14.26 20.49 24.22
C ASP A 196 -13.37 21.62 24.77
N ILE A 197 -12.87 22.49 23.89
CA ILE A 197 -12.08 23.65 24.29
C ILE A 197 -12.89 24.58 25.19
N LEU A 198 -14.13 24.90 24.84
CA LEU A 198 -15.00 25.77 25.67
C LEU A 198 -15.35 25.17 27.00
N SER A 199 -15.47 23.86 27.11
CA SER A 199 -15.79 23.11 28.32
C SER A 199 -14.53 22.85 29.20
N SER A 200 -13.34 23.10 28.67
CA SER A 200 -12.10 22.89 29.41
C SER A 200 -11.92 23.86 30.59
N SER A 201 -11.14 23.47 31.56
CA SER A 201 -10.79 24.36 32.71
C SER A 201 -9.72 25.41 32.38
N GLU A 202 -9.37 25.59 31.11
CA GLU A 202 -8.36 26.54 30.66
C GLU A 202 -8.90 27.98 30.74
N ASN A 203 -7.98 28.94 30.83
CA ASN A 203 -8.38 30.35 30.82
C ASN A 203 -8.89 30.77 29.42
N PRO A 204 -9.77 31.77 29.35
CA PRO A 204 -10.40 32.21 28.07
C PRO A 204 -9.39 32.64 27.01
N THR A 205 -8.23 33.15 27.36
CA THR A 205 -7.18 33.55 26.43
C THR A 205 -6.59 32.32 25.72
N THR A 206 -6.34 31.25 26.49
CA THR A 206 -5.86 29.97 25.91
C THR A 206 -6.93 29.31 25.08
N GLN A 207 -8.18 29.30 25.54
CA GLN A 207 -9.33 28.76 24.77
C GLN A 207 -9.50 29.51 23.45
N ASN A 208 -9.48 30.83 23.45
CA ASN A 208 -9.54 31.65 22.25
C ASN A 208 -8.42 31.29 21.25
N ALA A 209 -7.17 31.23 21.71
CA ALA A 209 -6.03 30.89 20.85
C ALA A 209 -6.16 29.49 20.23
N LYS A 210 -6.65 28.51 21.00
CA LYS A 210 -6.88 27.15 20.51
C LYS A 210 -8.01 27.09 19.47
N ILE A 211 -9.12 27.78 19.69
CA ILE A 211 -10.23 27.85 18.72
C ILE A 211 -9.78 28.53 17.44
N LEU A 212 -9.05 29.64 17.52
CA LEU A 212 -8.47 30.31 16.36
C LEU A 212 -7.57 29.37 15.56
N MET A 213 -6.68 28.65 16.24
CA MET A 213 -5.78 27.69 15.60
C MET A 213 -6.55 26.52 14.95
N ALA A 214 -7.55 25.97 15.62
CA ALA A 214 -8.39 24.92 15.08
C ALA A 214 -9.14 25.38 13.84
N LEU A 215 -9.80 26.53 13.88
CA LEU A 215 -10.56 27.07 12.75
C LEU A 215 -9.69 27.59 11.60
N SER A 216 -8.46 28.03 11.86
CA SER A 216 -7.54 28.41 10.80
C SER A 216 -7.14 27.21 9.92
N LYS A 217 -7.08 26.02 10.50
CA LYS A 217 -6.62 24.80 9.83
C LYS A 217 -7.78 23.90 9.36
N PHE A 218 -8.83 23.75 10.17
CA PHE A 218 -9.89 22.76 9.99
C PHE A 218 -11.28 23.38 9.76
N HIS A 219 -11.35 24.65 9.32
CA HIS A 219 -12.64 25.25 9.01
C HIS A 219 -13.40 24.47 7.92
N THR A 220 -14.71 24.55 8.03
CA THR A 220 -15.65 24.09 6.99
C THR A 220 -16.40 25.29 6.40
N ASP A 221 -17.21 25.07 5.37
CA ASP A 221 -18.05 26.16 4.84
C ASP A 221 -19.08 26.64 5.85
N ASP A 222 -19.56 25.74 6.72
CA ASP A 222 -20.55 26.04 7.74
C ASP A 222 -19.92 26.59 9.03
N ILE A 223 -18.71 26.16 9.39
CA ILE A 223 -18.02 26.52 10.63
C ILE A 223 -16.69 27.17 10.29
N LYS A 224 -16.66 28.49 10.18
CA LYS A 224 -15.48 29.33 9.96
C LYS A 224 -15.59 30.64 10.74
N LEU A 225 -14.50 31.37 10.90
CA LEU A 225 -14.46 32.60 11.69
C LEU A 225 -15.49 33.65 11.27
N ASP A 226 -15.82 33.70 9.96
CA ASP A 226 -16.79 34.65 9.41
C ASP A 226 -18.24 34.14 9.45
N THR A 227 -18.50 32.91 9.90
CA THR A 227 -19.86 32.39 10.03
C THR A 227 -20.64 33.20 11.07
N VAL A 228 -21.83 33.65 10.70
CA VAL A 228 -22.71 34.42 11.55
C VAL A 228 -23.61 33.45 12.34
N ILE A 229 -23.59 33.58 13.66
CA ILE A 229 -24.35 32.77 14.58
C ILE A 229 -25.40 33.62 15.33
N SER A 230 -26.53 33.00 15.68
CA SER A 230 -27.52 33.62 16.56
C SER A 230 -27.01 33.64 17.99
N THR A 231 -27.32 34.67 18.74
CA THR A 231 -26.84 34.81 20.12
C THR A 231 -27.89 34.45 21.15
N ASN A 232 -27.46 33.77 22.19
CA ASN A 232 -28.22 33.51 23.41
C ASN A 232 -28.02 34.67 24.35
N ARG A 233 -28.86 35.74 24.19
CA ARG A 233 -28.69 37.01 24.91
C ARG A 233 -28.99 36.91 26.40
N ASP A 234 -29.65 35.85 26.84
CA ASP A 234 -29.94 35.60 28.27
C ASP A 234 -28.75 34.96 28.96
N ALA A 235 -27.98 34.16 28.24
CA ALA A 235 -26.77 33.50 28.77
C ALA A 235 -25.50 34.37 28.57
N ASP A 236 -25.33 34.94 27.37
CA ASP A 236 -24.18 35.79 27.03
C ASP A 236 -24.54 37.28 27.25
N VAL A 237 -24.54 37.72 28.49
CA VAL A 237 -24.93 39.08 28.87
C VAL A 237 -23.70 40.00 28.88
N ASN A 238 -23.61 40.88 27.89
CA ASN A 238 -22.63 41.97 27.85
C ASN A 238 -23.34 43.29 28.22
N LYS A 239 -22.90 44.01 29.25
CA LYS A 239 -23.56 45.21 29.76
C LYS A 239 -22.76 46.46 29.43
N ASP A 240 -23.50 47.54 29.05
CA ASP A 240 -22.94 48.87 28.99
C ASP A 240 -22.70 49.48 30.41
N SER A 241 -22.18 50.70 30.45
CA SER A 241 -21.97 51.45 31.71
C SER A 241 -23.26 51.73 32.48
N ARG A 242 -24.42 51.56 31.84
CA ARG A 242 -25.74 51.80 32.44
C ARG A 242 -26.44 50.49 32.81
N GLY A 243 -25.76 49.33 32.59
CA GLY A 243 -26.29 48.01 32.94
C GLY A 243 -27.19 47.38 31.88
N ASN A 244 -27.39 48.00 30.70
CA ASN A 244 -28.20 47.41 29.63
C ASN A 244 -27.43 46.32 28.89
N ASN A 245 -28.14 45.26 28.49
CA ASN A 245 -27.56 44.19 27.67
C ASN A 245 -27.28 44.71 26.26
N THR A 246 -26.01 44.73 25.87
CA THR A 246 -25.52 45.18 24.56
C THR A 246 -25.19 44.04 23.61
N THR A 247 -25.40 42.78 24.03
CA THR A 247 -25.17 41.65 23.15
C THR A 247 -26.08 41.73 21.90
N PRO A 248 -25.55 41.69 20.68
CA PRO A 248 -26.34 41.75 19.45
C PRO A 248 -27.16 40.45 19.30
N THR A 249 -28.16 40.45 18.42
CA THR A 249 -29.01 39.29 18.10
C THR A 249 -28.25 38.22 17.29
N SER A 250 -27.21 38.61 16.60
CA SER A 250 -26.31 37.73 15.87
C SER A 250 -24.92 38.37 15.79
N LEU A 251 -23.89 37.50 15.68
CA LEU A 251 -22.49 37.94 15.55
C LEU A 251 -21.66 36.90 14.80
N LYS A 252 -20.48 37.26 14.37
CA LYS A 252 -19.54 36.30 13.78
C LYS A 252 -18.90 35.42 14.86
N ILE A 253 -18.46 34.20 14.49
CA ILE A 253 -17.70 33.35 15.39
C ILE A 253 -16.42 34.07 15.88
N SER A 254 -15.74 34.82 15.01
CA SER A 254 -14.59 35.66 15.39
C SER A 254 -14.89 36.64 16.52
N ASP A 255 -16.07 37.22 16.52
CA ASP A 255 -16.52 38.17 17.53
C ASP A 255 -16.96 37.42 18.82
N ALA A 256 -17.60 36.24 18.69
CA ALA A 256 -18.02 35.41 19.82
C ALA A 256 -16.85 35.01 20.70
N ILE A 257 -15.72 34.65 20.09
CA ILE A 257 -14.51 34.25 20.81
C ILE A 257 -13.63 35.43 21.20
N SER A 258 -13.93 36.69 20.79
CA SER A 258 -13.16 37.87 21.15
C SER A 258 -13.13 38.03 22.67
N LEU A 259 -12.02 38.61 23.17
CA LEU A 259 -11.83 38.76 24.59
C LEU A 259 -12.20 40.18 25.04
N SER A 260 -13.11 40.26 26.03
CA SER A 260 -13.43 41.49 26.73
C SER A 260 -13.25 41.28 28.21
N PHE A 261 -12.39 42.08 28.87
CA PHE A 261 -12.05 41.93 30.31
C PHE A 261 -11.66 40.49 30.70
N ALA A 262 -10.81 39.84 29.88
CA ALA A 262 -10.35 38.45 30.06
C ALA A 262 -11.48 37.39 30.03
N LYS A 263 -12.65 37.70 29.44
CA LYS A 263 -13.74 36.78 29.19
C LYS A 263 -14.04 36.73 27.70
N MET A 264 -14.45 35.57 27.20
CA MET A 264 -15.00 35.49 25.85
C MET A 264 -16.33 36.23 25.75
N TYR A 265 -16.57 36.83 24.59
CA TYR A 265 -17.74 37.69 24.39
C TYR A 265 -19.06 36.93 24.39
N ALA A 266 -19.14 35.79 23.68
CA ALA A 266 -20.35 34.98 23.57
C ALA A 266 -20.06 33.46 23.50
N PRO A 267 -19.44 32.86 24.53
CA PRO A 267 -19.07 31.45 24.51
C PRO A 267 -20.26 30.50 24.53
N VAL A 268 -21.36 30.84 25.20
CA VAL A 268 -22.57 30.00 25.24
C VAL A 268 -23.25 29.97 23.88
N SER A 269 -23.38 31.10 23.22
CA SER A 269 -23.93 31.19 21.85
C SER A 269 -23.13 30.34 20.87
N LEU A 270 -21.79 30.32 20.99
CA LEU A 270 -20.93 29.48 20.17
C LEU A 270 -21.13 27.99 20.49
N MET A 271 -21.31 27.64 21.76
CA MET A 271 -21.62 26.27 22.17
C MET A 271 -22.96 25.79 21.63
N ASP A 272 -24.03 26.59 21.76
CA ASP A 272 -25.34 26.30 21.23
C ASP A 272 -25.32 26.11 19.70
N PHE A 273 -24.55 26.94 19.02
CA PHE A 273 -24.34 26.80 17.57
C PHE A 273 -23.64 25.49 17.23
N CYS A 274 -22.56 25.14 17.92
CA CYS A 274 -21.84 23.88 17.71
C CYS A 274 -22.73 22.66 17.96
N ASP A 275 -23.67 22.73 18.93
CA ASP A 275 -24.60 21.63 19.22
C ASP A 275 -25.46 21.25 18.03
N THR A 276 -25.75 22.16 17.12
CA THR A 276 -26.54 21.89 15.91
C THR A 276 -25.85 20.92 14.94
N PHE A 277 -24.52 20.76 15.05
CA PHE A 277 -23.72 19.89 14.19
C PHE A 277 -23.34 18.55 14.84
N ILE A 278 -23.65 18.37 16.14
CA ILE A 278 -23.30 17.15 16.83
C ILE A 278 -24.21 16.01 16.39
N LEU A 279 -23.62 14.97 15.82
CA LEU A 279 -24.29 13.74 15.43
C LEU A 279 -24.41 12.81 16.65
N ALA A 280 -25.57 12.23 16.85
CA ALA A 280 -25.81 11.29 17.95
C ALA A 280 -24.96 10.02 17.83
N ASN A 281 -24.74 9.54 16.62
CA ASN A 281 -23.90 8.38 16.35
C ASN A 281 -23.13 8.56 15.02
N ILE A 282 -21.95 9.08 15.10
CA ILE A 282 -21.07 9.27 13.93
C ILE A 282 -20.58 7.93 13.37
N ASN A 283 -20.47 6.89 14.22
CA ASN A 283 -19.92 5.60 13.80
C ASN A 283 -20.82 4.89 12.76
N ASP A 284 -22.13 5.14 12.77
CA ASP A 284 -23.06 4.58 11.77
C ASP A 284 -22.72 5.03 10.34
N LEU A 285 -22.05 6.18 10.20
CA LEU A 285 -21.57 6.67 8.91
C LEU A 285 -20.30 5.96 8.43
N PHE A 286 -19.51 5.38 9.35
CA PHE A 286 -18.27 4.68 9.03
C PHE A 286 -18.48 3.23 8.58
N GLU A 287 -19.55 2.56 9.04
CA GLU A 287 -19.75 1.12 8.84
C GLU A 287 -20.06 0.69 7.40
N ASN A 288 -20.52 1.57 6.53
CA ASN A 288 -21.02 1.24 5.19
C ASN A 288 -20.11 1.64 4.03
N GLY A 289 -18.87 2.02 4.29
CA GLY A 289 -17.97 2.54 3.25
C GLY A 289 -17.33 1.45 2.38
N LYS A 290 -17.58 1.50 1.05
CA LYS A 290 -16.78 0.75 0.08
C LYS A 290 -15.39 1.39 -0.01
N THR A 291 -14.36 0.59 -0.32
CA THR A 291 -13.04 1.12 -0.65
C THR A 291 -13.18 2.04 -1.87
N VAL A 292 -12.84 3.31 -1.70
CA VAL A 292 -12.92 4.34 -2.73
C VAL A 292 -11.48 4.74 -3.08
N PRO A 293 -11.14 4.92 -4.36
CA PRO A 293 -9.84 5.44 -4.74
C PRO A 293 -9.61 6.86 -4.18
N TYR A 294 -8.52 7.03 -3.45
CA TYR A 294 -8.14 8.32 -2.85
C TYR A 294 -6.68 8.68 -3.17
N SER A 295 -6.33 9.94 -2.99
CA SER A 295 -4.96 10.44 -3.15
C SER A 295 -4.23 10.48 -1.81
N LEU A 296 -2.89 10.52 -1.85
CA LEU A 296 -2.06 10.70 -0.66
C LEU A 296 -2.39 11.99 0.09
N LYS A 297 -2.70 13.08 -0.63
CA LYS A 297 -3.15 14.34 -0.04
C LYS A 297 -4.45 14.17 0.75
N ARG A 298 -5.40 13.39 0.22
CA ARG A 298 -6.67 13.13 0.91
C ARG A 298 -6.45 12.26 2.15
N PHE A 299 -5.53 11.31 2.09
CA PHE A 299 -5.15 10.52 3.26
C PHE A 299 -4.53 11.40 4.36
N THR A 300 -3.65 12.32 3.98
CA THR A 300 -3.05 13.27 4.93
C THR A 300 -4.11 14.12 5.63
N GLU A 301 -5.08 14.65 4.87
CA GLU A 301 -6.22 15.38 5.43
C GLU A 301 -7.02 14.51 6.43
N ALA A 302 -7.31 13.27 6.05
CA ALA A 302 -8.07 12.36 6.90
C ALA A 302 -7.31 12.00 8.19
N VAL A 303 -5.99 11.80 8.13
CA VAL A 303 -5.16 11.57 9.33
C VAL A 303 -5.20 12.79 10.25
N GLU A 304 -5.10 14.01 9.72
CA GLU A 304 -5.18 15.22 10.53
C GLU A 304 -6.56 15.37 11.19
N PHE A 305 -7.65 15.07 10.49
CA PHE A 305 -8.99 15.04 11.09
C PHE A 305 -9.16 13.92 12.11
N ALA A 306 -8.57 12.74 11.89
CA ALA A 306 -8.59 11.64 12.85
C ALA A 306 -7.85 12.00 14.15
N VAL A 307 -6.70 12.66 14.04
CA VAL A 307 -5.95 13.18 15.21
C VAL A 307 -6.78 14.22 15.97
N LEU A 308 -7.43 15.12 15.25
CA LEU A 308 -8.29 16.15 15.85
C LEU A 308 -9.47 15.51 16.63
N TYR A 309 -10.13 14.55 16.01
CA TYR A 309 -11.29 13.85 16.59
C TYR A 309 -10.91 13.04 17.83
N GLU A 310 -9.89 12.20 17.73
CA GLU A 310 -9.44 11.39 18.87
C GLU A 310 -8.86 12.26 19.99
N GLY A 311 -8.24 13.38 19.66
CA GLY A 311 -7.75 14.37 20.64
C GLY A 311 -8.87 15.03 21.44
N SER A 312 -10.03 15.26 20.83
CA SER A 312 -11.20 15.82 21.51
C SER A 312 -11.91 14.81 22.42
N ILE A 313 -11.95 13.52 22.00
CA ILE A 313 -12.66 12.47 22.74
C ILE A 313 -11.84 11.87 23.87
N SER A 314 -10.56 11.57 23.62
CA SER A 314 -9.77 10.70 24.49
C SER A 314 -8.79 11.45 25.38
N SER A 315 -7.95 12.29 24.85
CA SER A 315 -6.95 13.07 25.61
C SER A 315 -6.16 14.04 24.73
N SER A 316 -5.85 15.22 25.25
CA SER A 316 -4.93 16.17 24.59
C SER A 316 -3.52 15.63 24.33
N LYS A 317 -3.08 14.58 25.06
CA LYS A 317 -1.81 13.89 24.84
C LYS A 317 -1.73 13.18 23.47
N ILE A 318 -2.86 12.90 22.82
CA ILE A 318 -2.87 12.29 21.49
C ILE A 318 -2.12 13.14 20.48
N TYR A 319 -2.21 14.47 20.58
CA TYR A 319 -1.46 15.38 19.70
C TYR A 319 0.07 15.17 19.82
N GLU A 320 0.58 14.94 21.02
CA GLU A 320 2.00 14.67 21.23
C GLU A 320 2.40 13.32 20.64
N TYR A 321 1.61 12.27 20.89
CA TYR A 321 1.91 10.90 20.43
C TYR A 321 1.78 10.74 18.91
N THR A 322 0.97 11.55 18.27
CA THR A 322 0.71 11.47 16.82
C THR A 322 1.49 12.49 15.99
N SER A 323 2.17 13.43 16.62
CA SER A 323 2.93 14.47 15.92
C SER A 323 3.99 13.90 14.97
N THR A 324 4.68 12.83 15.36
CA THR A 324 5.66 12.13 14.53
C THR A 324 5.01 11.43 13.34
N LEU A 325 3.83 10.84 13.51
CA LEU A 325 3.07 10.23 12.44
C LEU A 325 2.70 11.27 11.35
N VAL A 326 2.12 12.39 11.79
CA VAL A 326 1.72 13.48 10.88
C VAL A 326 2.94 14.06 10.15
N THR A 327 4.05 14.22 10.85
CA THR A 327 5.29 14.74 10.25
C THR A 327 5.85 13.79 9.19
N ARG A 328 5.91 12.48 9.49
CA ARG A 328 6.37 11.46 8.53
C ARG A 328 5.46 11.38 7.30
N LEU A 329 4.14 11.44 7.51
CA LEU A 329 3.18 11.43 6.41
C LEU A 329 3.31 12.67 5.51
N LYS A 330 3.52 13.85 6.08
CA LYS A 330 3.80 15.07 5.30
C LYS A 330 5.09 14.96 4.52
N HIS A 331 6.16 14.50 5.19
CA HIS A 331 7.43 14.28 4.50
C HIS A 331 7.27 13.27 3.34
N LEU A 332 6.55 12.17 3.55
CA LEU A 332 6.24 11.22 2.48
C LEU A 332 5.46 11.90 1.36
N SER A 333 4.43 12.70 1.66
CA SER A 333 3.59 13.34 0.63
C SER A 333 4.32 14.43 -0.19
N GLU A 334 5.42 14.98 0.33
CA GLU A 334 6.23 16.01 -0.31
C GLU A 334 7.52 15.43 -0.94
N SER A 335 7.83 14.15 -0.68
CA SER A 335 9.03 13.49 -1.17
C SER A 335 8.84 12.85 -2.55
N GLU A 336 9.94 12.56 -3.23
CA GLU A 336 9.92 11.75 -4.46
C GLU A 336 9.34 10.35 -4.22
N GLN A 337 9.56 9.77 -3.04
CA GLN A 337 8.96 8.50 -2.64
C GLN A 337 7.43 8.57 -2.57
N GLY A 338 6.88 9.71 -2.14
CA GLY A 338 5.42 9.91 -2.10
C GLY A 338 4.77 9.87 -3.47
N SER A 339 5.47 10.31 -4.50
CA SER A 339 4.98 10.25 -5.87
C SER A 339 4.87 8.82 -6.43
N PHE A 340 5.48 7.84 -5.77
CA PHE A 340 5.32 6.43 -6.07
C PHE A 340 3.92 5.92 -5.66
N PHE A 341 3.35 6.49 -4.59
CA PHE A 341 2.01 6.20 -4.09
C PHE A 341 1.02 7.24 -4.63
N GLU A 342 0.68 7.15 -5.88
CA GLU A 342 -0.22 8.12 -6.51
C GLU A 342 -1.65 7.59 -6.65
N LYS A 343 -2.60 8.52 -6.80
CA LYS A 343 -3.94 8.16 -7.23
C LYS A 343 -3.86 7.72 -8.69
N THR A 344 -4.06 6.44 -8.92
CA THR A 344 -4.16 5.91 -10.28
C THR A 344 -5.55 6.16 -10.86
N GLU A 345 -5.68 6.14 -12.19
CA GLU A 345 -6.98 6.21 -12.88
C GLU A 345 -7.84 4.96 -12.64
N PHE A 346 -7.23 3.90 -12.13
CA PHE A 346 -7.90 2.63 -11.87
C PHE A 346 -8.75 2.69 -10.61
N THR A 347 -9.95 2.16 -10.71
CA THR A 347 -10.91 2.08 -9.61
C THR A 347 -10.97 0.68 -8.98
N THR A 348 -10.38 -0.32 -9.64
CA THR A 348 -10.33 -1.71 -9.16
C THR A 348 -8.92 -2.26 -9.22
N ILE A 349 -8.61 -3.19 -8.30
CA ILE A 349 -7.34 -3.92 -8.30
C ILE A 349 -7.18 -4.74 -9.58
N ASP A 350 -8.26 -5.35 -10.06
CA ASP A 350 -8.25 -6.18 -11.26
C ASP A 350 -7.82 -5.39 -12.50
N ASP A 351 -8.36 -4.18 -12.70
CA ASP A 351 -8.00 -3.34 -13.84
C ASP A 351 -6.57 -2.83 -13.74
N TYR A 352 -6.13 -2.48 -12.53
CA TYR A 352 -4.75 -2.08 -12.28
C TYR A 352 -3.78 -3.21 -12.62
N ILE A 353 -3.96 -4.41 -12.07
CA ILE A 353 -3.06 -5.55 -12.32
C ILE A 353 -3.09 -5.97 -13.78
N LYS A 354 -4.25 -5.96 -14.44
CA LYS A 354 -4.35 -6.20 -15.90
C LYS A 354 -3.51 -5.20 -16.69
N SER A 355 -3.53 -3.93 -16.33
CA SER A 355 -2.75 -2.90 -17.03
C SER A 355 -1.24 -3.09 -16.81
N ILE A 356 -0.85 -3.51 -15.61
CA ILE A 356 0.56 -3.77 -15.28
C ILE A 356 1.08 -4.99 -16.01
N ILE A 357 0.40 -6.14 -15.92
CA ILE A 357 0.85 -7.38 -16.55
C ILE A 357 0.64 -7.33 -18.06
N GLY A 358 -0.52 -6.86 -18.51
CA GLY A 358 -0.91 -6.89 -19.93
C GLY A 358 -0.82 -8.29 -20.50
N ASP A 359 -0.31 -8.37 -21.72
CA ASP A 359 -0.04 -9.61 -22.43
C ASP A 359 1.41 -10.12 -22.31
N ALA A 360 2.24 -9.45 -21.48
CA ALA A 360 3.62 -9.84 -21.25
C ALA A 360 3.73 -11.22 -20.57
N GLN A 361 4.65 -12.05 -21.03
CA GLN A 361 5.06 -13.30 -20.38
C GLN A 361 6.12 -13.06 -19.31
N LEU A 362 6.93 -12.03 -19.48
CA LEU A 362 7.98 -11.65 -18.54
C LEU A 362 7.81 -10.18 -18.16
N LEU A 363 7.57 -9.95 -16.89
CA LEU A 363 7.53 -8.62 -16.26
C LEU A 363 8.70 -8.48 -15.30
N ASN A 364 9.63 -7.59 -15.58
CA ASN A 364 10.70 -7.20 -14.67
C ASN A 364 10.34 -5.88 -14.00
N ILE A 365 10.38 -5.84 -12.68
CA ILE A 365 10.13 -4.66 -11.87
C ILE A 365 11.41 -4.32 -11.14
N ASP A 366 12.11 -3.30 -11.63
CA ASP A 366 13.29 -2.74 -10.99
C ASP A 366 12.86 -1.94 -9.75
N ILE A 367 13.26 -2.43 -8.58
CA ILE A 367 13.00 -1.83 -7.27
C ILE A 367 14.26 -1.28 -6.60
N SER A 368 15.36 -1.17 -7.35
CA SER A 368 16.67 -0.75 -6.83
C SER A 368 16.69 0.68 -6.29
N SER A 369 15.75 1.53 -6.73
CA SER A 369 15.62 2.92 -6.27
C SER A 369 14.91 3.08 -4.92
N LEU A 370 14.26 2.02 -4.41
CA LEU A 370 13.51 2.06 -3.16
C LEU A 370 14.41 1.75 -1.96
N ASP A 371 14.14 2.39 -0.82
CA ASP A 371 14.69 1.98 0.46
C ASP A 371 14.06 0.65 0.94
N ASP A 372 14.62 0.07 2.00
CA ASP A 372 14.18 -1.24 2.51
C ASP A 372 12.71 -1.24 2.95
N THR A 373 12.23 -0.16 3.56
CA THR A 373 10.84 -0.05 4.03
C THR A 373 9.86 0.04 2.86
N ALA A 374 10.14 0.90 1.88
CA ALA A 374 9.33 1.02 0.68
C ALA A 374 9.36 -0.28 -0.15
N THR A 375 10.52 -0.92 -0.25
CA THR A 375 10.70 -2.22 -0.92
C THR A 375 9.80 -3.30 -0.29
N GLU A 376 9.80 -3.42 1.04
CA GLU A 376 8.94 -4.36 1.76
C GLU A 376 7.44 -4.10 1.47
N VAL A 377 7.00 -2.85 1.62
CA VAL A 377 5.60 -2.47 1.39
C VAL A 377 5.18 -2.70 -0.06
N VAL A 378 5.97 -2.25 -1.01
CA VAL A 378 5.67 -2.36 -2.45
C VAL A 378 5.55 -3.82 -2.86
N THR A 379 6.53 -4.64 -2.51
CA THR A 379 6.55 -6.06 -2.86
C THR A 379 5.36 -6.80 -2.25
N LYS A 380 5.07 -6.54 -0.98
CA LYS A 380 3.94 -7.12 -0.25
C LYS A 380 2.59 -6.70 -0.86
N VAL A 381 2.38 -5.40 -1.07
CA VAL A 381 1.11 -4.87 -1.59
C VAL A 381 0.88 -5.36 -3.02
N PHE A 382 1.91 -5.31 -3.87
CA PHE A 382 1.80 -5.80 -5.25
C PHE A 382 1.50 -7.31 -5.28
N SER A 383 2.22 -8.12 -4.49
CA SER A 383 1.99 -9.56 -4.41
C SER A 383 0.58 -9.89 -3.94
N LYS A 384 0.06 -9.16 -2.95
CA LYS A 384 -1.32 -9.30 -2.46
C LYS A 384 -2.34 -8.97 -3.56
N MET A 385 -2.17 -7.82 -4.24
CA MET A 385 -3.04 -7.42 -5.34
C MET A 385 -3.03 -8.45 -6.48
N LEU A 386 -1.84 -8.94 -6.84
CA LEU A 386 -1.66 -10.00 -7.84
C LEU A 386 -2.41 -11.27 -7.45
N PHE A 387 -2.27 -11.70 -6.19
CA PHE A 387 -2.91 -12.90 -5.67
C PHE A 387 -4.44 -12.77 -5.65
N ASP A 388 -4.97 -11.63 -5.22
CA ASP A 388 -6.40 -11.36 -5.24
C ASP A 388 -6.95 -11.32 -6.67
N TYR A 389 -6.22 -10.71 -7.60
CA TYR A 389 -6.54 -10.75 -9.02
C TYR A 389 -6.59 -12.18 -9.58
N MET A 390 -5.57 -13.00 -9.29
CA MET A 390 -5.54 -14.40 -9.76
C MET A 390 -6.72 -15.22 -9.19
N ARG A 391 -7.15 -14.94 -7.95
CA ARG A 391 -8.32 -15.56 -7.33
C ARG A 391 -9.63 -15.14 -7.97
N SER A 392 -9.72 -13.94 -8.53
CA SER A 392 -10.91 -13.41 -9.21
C SER A 392 -11.10 -14.02 -10.61
N LEU A 393 -10.05 -14.57 -11.23
CA LEU A 393 -10.09 -15.15 -12.58
C LEU A 393 -11.06 -16.33 -12.67
N LYS A 394 -11.71 -16.43 -13.84
CA LYS A 394 -12.61 -17.56 -14.18
C LYS A 394 -12.20 -18.18 -15.51
N PRO A 395 -11.82 -19.47 -15.55
CA PRO A 395 -11.69 -20.37 -14.39
C PRO A 395 -10.50 -19.99 -13.49
N ARG A 396 -10.55 -20.40 -12.22
CA ARG A 396 -9.41 -20.24 -11.31
C ARG A 396 -8.19 -20.95 -11.88
N ASN A 397 -7.00 -20.41 -11.61
CA ASN A 397 -5.72 -20.94 -12.11
C ASN A 397 -5.58 -20.91 -13.64
N SER A 398 -6.38 -20.11 -14.35
CA SER A 398 -6.26 -19.94 -15.80
C SER A 398 -4.97 -19.22 -16.23
N MET A 399 -4.29 -18.56 -15.31
CA MET A 399 -3.04 -17.85 -15.54
C MET A 399 -2.02 -18.23 -14.47
N PRO A 400 -1.16 -19.23 -14.71
CA PRO A 400 -0.07 -19.56 -13.79
C PRO A 400 0.98 -18.43 -13.80
N VAL A 401 1.35 -17.97 -12.62
CA VAL A 401 2.35 -16.91 -12.42
C VAL A 401 3.46 -17.42 -11.52
N ASN A 402 4.70 -17.25 -11.96
CA ASN A 402 5.90 -17.45 -11.17
C ASN A 402 6.39 -16.08 -10.67
N LEU A 403 6.37 -15.89 -9.36
CA LEU A 403 6.88 -14.70 -8.72
C LEU A 403 8.31 -14.96 -8.25
N ILE A 404 9.25 -14.15 -8.71
CA ILE A 404 10.67 -14.26 -8.38
C ILE A 404 11.06 -13.06 -7.52
N LEU A 405 11.55 -13.37 -6.32
CA LEU A 405 12.03 -12.38 -5.36
C LEU A 405 13.56 -12.45 -5.30
N GLU A 406 14.24 -11.46 -5.86
CA GLU A 406 15.67 -11.36 -5.70
C GLU A 406 16.00 -10.84 -4.30
N GLU A 407 17.11 -11.31 -3.71
CA GLU A 407 17.49 -11.01 -2.33
C GLU A 407 16.34 -11.25 -1.33
N ALA A 408 15.73 -12.44 -1.40
CA ALA A 408 14.53 -12.80 -0.65
C ALA A 408 14.60 -12.51 0.86
N HIS A 409 15.81 -12.41 1.44
CA HIS A 409 16.01 -12.04 2.84
C HIS A 409 15.52 -10.62 3.18
N ARG A 410 15.35 -9.74 2.19
CA ARG A 410 14.77 -8.41 2.39
C ARG A 410 13.26 -8.45 2.62
N PHE A 411 12.59 -9.52 2.19
CA PHE A 411 11.13 -9.67 2.23
C PHE A 411 10.66 -10.72 3.23
N VAL A 412 11.49 -11.75 3.47
CA VAL A 412 11.18 -12.85 4.38
C VAL A 412 12.04 -12.70 5.62
N ARG A 413 11.49 -12.10 6.66
CA ARG A 413 12.20 -11.97 7.94
C ARG A 413 12.12 -13.27 8.72
N SER A 414 13.26 -13.70 9.27
CA SER A 414 13.36 -14.87 10.16
C SER A 414 12.90 -14.57 11.58
N ASP A 415 12.83 -13.31 11.96
CA ASP A 415 12.53 -12.88 13.33
C ASP A 415 11.03 -12.94 13.57
N MET A 416 10.66 -13.89 14.44
CA MET A 416 9.31 -13.97 15.02
C MET A 416 9.04 -12.80 16.00
N ASP A 417 9.59 -11.63 15.74
CA ASP A 417 9.11 -10.45 16.43
C ASP A 417 7.75 -10.10 15.82
N TYR A 418 6.72 -10.72 16.39
CA TYR A 418 5.31 -10.43 16.16
C TYR A 418 4.93 -9.04 16.69
N GLY A 419 5.84 -8.09 16.59
CA GLY A 419 5.53 -6.69 16.70
C GLY A 419 4.77 -6.30 15.46
N VAL A 420 3.51 -6.00 15.64
CA VAL A 420 2.53 -5.35 14.76
C VAL A 420 2.15 -6.09 13.47
N LEU A 421 3.04 -6.74 12.74
CA LEU A 421 2.72 -7.21 11.39
C LEU A 421 3.41 -8.52 11.02
N GLY A 422 3.10 -9.59 11.74
CA GLY A 422 3.51 -10.94 11.38
C GLY A 422 2.84 -11.44 10.10
N TYR A 423 3.20 -10.91 8.95
CA TYR A 423 2.88 -11.51 7.67
C TYR A 423 4.14 -12.08 7.03
N ASN A 424 4.23 -13.40 7.04
CA ASN A 424 5.05 -14.13 6.10
C ASN A 424 4.32 -14.09 4.75
N ILE A 425 5.04 -13.71 3.69
CA ILE A 425 4.57 -13.83 2.30
C ILE A 425 4.41 -15.32 1.95
#